data_b92c20521f5393a48525162cc9a3b84a
#
_entry.id   b92c20521f5393a48525162cc9a3b84a
#
_cell.length_a   1.000
_cell.length_b   1.000
_cell.length_c   1.000
_cell.angle_alpha   90.00
_cell.angle_beta   90.00
_cell.angle_gamma   90.00
#
_symmetry.space_group_name_H-M   'P 1'
#
loop_
_entity.id
_entity.type
_entity.pdbx_description
1 polymer ?
#
loop_
_entity_poly.entity_id
_entity_poly.type
_entity_poly.pdbx_seq_one_letter_code
_entity_poly.pdbx_strand_id
1 'polypeptide(L)'
;MTLIHVECEKVIKMKKFKDFRVTVFMIVMIPALLALSIYSKVVWHSQMRFVLALIMTITIALICLAGYNLHLYSDIIMIYTWKYVALLPEMIEVKDIKSIKAVSKHKIKIAHKYISYAYVSNSEEFMENYQLLQESAKEQENI
;
A
#
# COMPACT_ATOMS: atom_id res chain seq x y z
N MET A 1 -3.75 27.98 -35.33
CA MET A 1 -4.63 27.78 -34.14
C MET A 1 -4.75 26.28 -33.86
N THR A 2 -3.64 25.62 -33.55
CA THR A 2 -3.62 24.16 -33.31
C THR A 2 -2.36 23.74 -32.55
N LEU A 3 -2.05 24.41 -31.43
CA LEU A 3 -0.87 24.13 -30.61
C LEU A 3 -1.17 24.02 -29.10
N ILE A 4 -2.42 23.84 -28.71
CA ILE A 4 -2.83 23.84 -27.28
C ILE A 4 -3.33 22.45 -26.83
N HIS A 5 -3.23 21.42 -27.64
CA HIS A 5 -3.86 20.13 -27.30
C HIS A 5 -2.89 18.96 -27.08
N VAL A 6 -1.59 19.20 -26.91
CA VAL A 6 -0.62 18.10 -26.67
C VAL A 6 -0.12 18.05 -25.21
N GLU A 7 -0.54 18.96 -24.36
CA GLU A 7 0.02 19.09 -23.01
C GLU A 7 -0.84 18.46 -21.89
N CYS A 8 -1.81 17.66 -22.22
CA CYS A 8 -2.77 17.17 -21.23
C CYS A 8 -2.91 15.64 -21.12
N GLU A 9 -1.90 14.87 -21.48
CA GLU A 9 -1.94 13.43 -21.21
C GLU A 9 -0.59 12.89 -20.76
N LYS A 10 0.02 13.57 -19.79
CA LYS A 10 0.96 12.87 -18.92
C LYS A 10 0.13 11.90 -18.08
N VAL A 11 -0.28 10.81 -18.68
CA VAL A 11 -0.93 9.71 -17.97
C VAL A 11 0.09 9.21 -16.95
N ILE A 12 -0.01 9.74 -15.75
CA ILE A 12 0.73 9.25 -14.60
C ILE A 12 0.25 7.80 -14.41
N LYS A 13 1.00 6.86 -14.95
CA LYS A 13 0.74 5.42 -14.77
C LYS A 13 0.94 5.11 -13.30
N MET A 14 -0.14 5.26 -12.53
CA MET A 14 -0.15 4.91 -11.13
C MET A 14 -0.48 3.44 -10.99
N LYS A 15 0.40 2.67 -10.37
CA LYS A 15 0.11 1.29 -9.97
C LYS A 15 -0.02 1.19 -8.46
N LYS A 16 -1.07 0.51 -8.00
CA LYS A 16 -1.36 0.29 -6.57
C LYS A 16 -1.03 -1.14 -6.19
N PHE A 17 -0.30 -1.29 -5.09
CA PHE A 17 -0.02 -2.59 -4.48
C PHE A 17 -0.54 -2.60 -3.05
N LYS A 18 -1.05 -3.73 -2.59
CA LYS A 18 -1.46 -3.87 -1.18
C LYS A 18 -0.25 -4.14 -0.30
N ASP A 19 -0.21 -3.50 0.87
CA ASP A 19 0.77 -3.85 1.90
C ASP A 19 0.46 -5.25 2.45
N PHE A 20 1.41 -6.17 2.30
CA PHE A 20 1.27 -7.56 2.72
C PHE A 20 1.00 -7.70 4.23
N ARG A 21 1.62 -6.84 5.05
CA ARG A 21 1.45 -6.87 6.52
C ARG A 21 0.02 -6.55 6.91
N VAL A 22 -0.58 -5.55 6.27
CA VAL A 22 -1.98 -5.17 6.52
C VAL A 22 -2.92 -6.27 6.06
N THR A 23 -2.62 -6.93 4.95
CA THR A 23 -3.42 -8.07 4.48
C THR A 23 -3.41 -9.23 5.49
N VAL A 24 -2.22 -9.60 6.01
CA VAL A 24 -2.10 -10.65 7.05
C VAL A 24 -2.83 -10.23 8.32
N PHE A 25 -2.64 -8.98 8.75
CA PHE A 25 -3.33 -8.44 9.93
C PHE A 25 -4.86 -8.55 9.79
N MET A 26 -5.41 -8.20 8.63
CA MET A 26 -6.84 -8.32 8.37
C MET A 26 -7.35 -9.76 8.43
N ILE A 27 -6.61 -10.71 7.83
CA ILE A 27 -6.98 -12.12 7.82
C ILE A 27 -7.08 -12.69 9.25
N VAL A 28 -6.26 -12.19 10.17
CA VAL A 28 -6.27 -12.65 11.58
C VAL A 28 -7.27 -11.85 12.42
N MET A 29 -7.28 -10.54 12.30
CA MET A 29 -8.05 -9.66 13.18
C MET A 29 -9.55 -9.65 12.89
N ILE A 30 -9.97 -9.74 11.64
CA ILE A 30 -11.40 -9.71 11.31
C ILE A 30 -12.13 -10.95 11.88
N PRO A 31 -11.66 -12.19 11.67
CA PRO A 31 -12.27 -13.35 12.28
C PRO A 31 -12.27 -13.31 13.82
N ALA A 32 -11.18 -12.81 14.42
CA ALA A 32 -11.09 -12.67 15.88
C ALA A 32 -12.13 -11.68 16.42
N LEU A 33 -12.31 -10.53 15.78
CA LEU A 33 -13.33 -9.54 16.17
C LEU A 33 -14.75 -10.04 15.94
N LEU A 34 -14.99 -10.78 14.87
CA LEU A 34 -16.29 -11.43 14.64
C LEU A 34 -16.60 -12.49 15.71
N ALA A 35 -15.63 -13.33 16.06
CA ALA A 35 -15.78 -14.31 17.13
C ALA A 35 -16.08 -13.63 18.47
N LEU A 36 -15.38 -12.53 18.79
CA LEU A 36 -15.62 -11.75 19.99
C LEU A 36 -17.03 -11.12 20.00
N SER A 37 -17.49 -10.65 18.86
CA SER A 37 -18.85 -10.09 18.70
C SER A 37 -19.93 -11.15 18.96
N ILE A 38 -19.76 -12.37 18.41
CA ILE A 38 -20.67 -13.49 18.62
C ILE A 38 -20.65 -13.93 20.09
N TYR A 39 -19.45 -14.04 20.68
CA TYR A 39 -19.28 -14.36 22.09
C TYR A 39 -20.01 -13.38 23.00
N SER A 40 -19.89 -12.06 22.72
CA SER A 40 -20.59 -11.00 23.45
C SER A 40 -22.12 -11.17 23.40
N LYS A 41 -22.68 -11.58 22.26
CA LYS A 41 -24.11 -11.85 22.10
C LYS A 41 -24.56 -13.07 22.91
N VAL A 42 -23.79 -14.15 22.84
CA VAL A 42 -24.16 -15.44 23.47
C VAL A 42 -24.03 -15.37 25.00
N VAL A 43 -22.92 -14.82 25.52
CA VAL A 43 -22.63 -14.85 26.96
C VAL A 43 -23.32 -13.72 27.70
N TRP A 44 -23.35 -12.51 27.14
CA TRP A 44 -23.92 -11.35 27.83
C TRP A 44 -25.33 -10.99 27.39
N HIS A 45 -25.91 -11.69 26.43
CA HIS A 45 -27.26 -11.48 25.90
C HIS A 45 -27.52 -10.00 25.52
N SER A 46 -26.49 -9.21 25.26
CA SER A 46 -26.56 -7.79 24.99
C SER A 46 -26.56 -7.50 23.50
N GLN A 47 -27.73 -7.22 22.96
CA GLN A 47 -27.89 -6.85 21.56
C GLN A 47 -27.08 -5.59 21.20
N MET A 48 -27.05 -4.61 22.10
CA MET A 48 -26.37 -3.34 21.89
C MET A 48 -24.85 -3.52 21.74
N ARG A 49 -24.24 -4.32 22.59
CA ARG A 49 -22.78 -4.61 22.51
C ARG A 49 -22.43 -5.38 21.24
N PHE A 50 -23.28 -6.30 20.81
CA PHE A 50 -23.10 -7.02 19.55
C PHE A 50 -23.09 -6.07 18.35
N VAL A 51 -24.07 -5.17 18.26
CA VAL A 51 -24.18 -4.21 17.16
C VAL A 51 -23.00 -3.25 17.15
N LEU A 52 -22.57 -2.72 18.30
CA LEU A 52 -21.39 -1.86 18.40
C LEU A 52 -20.11 -2.57 17.96
N ALA A 53 -19.91 -3.80 18.40
CA ALA A 53 -18.74 -4.60 18.01
C ALA A 53 -18.73 -4.89 16.49
N LEU A 54 -19.88 -5.14 15.90
CA LEU A 54 -20.02 -5.34 14.45
C LEU A 54 -19.69 -4.07 13.66
N ILE A 55 -20.21 -2.92 14.09
CA ILE A 55 -19.91 -1.63 13.47
C ILE A 55 -18.42 -1.33 13.53
N MET A 56 -17.79 -1.54 14.69
CA MET A 56 -16.34 -1.35 14.85
C MET A 56 -15.53 -2.28 13.94
N THR A 57 -15.93 -3.54 13.82
CA THR A 57 -15.27 -4.51 12.94
C THR A 57 -15.34 -4.06 11.48
N ILE A 58 -16.52 -3.63 11.01
CA ILE A 58 -16.72 -3.13 9.64
C ILE A 58 -15.88 -1.87 9.41
N THR A 59 -15.86 -0.95 10.36
CA THR A 59 -15.09 0.29 10.24
C THR A 59 -13.60 0.01 10.12
N ILE A 60 -13.05 -0.86 10.95
CA ILE A 60 -11.64 -1.28 10.89
C ILE A 60 -11.33 -1.93 9.55
N ALA A 61 -12.20 -2.83 9.08
CA ALA A 61 -12.05 -3.49 7.78
C ALA A 61 -12.01 -2.47 6.63
N LEU A 62 -12.89 -1.49 6.62
CA LEU A 62 -12.93 -0.44 5.59
C LEU A 62 -11.67 0.42 5.61
N ILE A 63 -11.20 0.84 6.78
CA ILE A 63 -9.96 1.62 6.93
C ILE A 63 -8.76 0.82 6.40
N CYS A 64 -8.65 -0.45 6.75
CA CYS A 64 -7.55 -1.29 6.28
C CYS A 64 -7.61 -1.57 4.77
N LEU A 65 -8.80 -1.76 4.21
CA LEU A 65 -8.97 -1.99 2.77
C LEU A 65 -8.66 -0.75 1.93
N ALA A 66 -9.08 0.42 2.39
CA ALA A 66 -8.95 1.67 1.65
C ALA A 66 -7.60 2.37 1.89
N GLY A 67 -7.05 2.28 3.11
CA GLY A 67 -5.99 3.17 3.58
C GLY A 67 -4.56 2.74 3.24
N TYR A 68 -4.26 1.46 3.27
CA TYR A 68 -2.86 0.99 3.24
C TYR A 68 -2.48 0.39 1.88
N ASN A 69 -2.48 1.24 0.86
CA ASN A 69 -2.03 0.85 -0.47
C ASN A 69 -0.68 1.52 -0.78
N LEU A 70 0.29 0.72 -1.21
CA LEU A 70 1.53 1.20 -1.81
C LEU A 70 1.21 1.81 -3.17
N HIS A 71 1.76 2.98 -3.44
CA HIS A 71 1.58 3.67 -4.70
C HIS A 71 2.92 3.80 -5.41
N LEU A 72 2.97 3.28 -6.63
CA LEU A 72 4.10 3.42 -7.52
C LEU A 72 3.73 4.43 -8.61
N TYR A 73 4.36 5.61 -8.55
CA TYR A 73 4.26 6.66 -9.55
C TYR A 73 5.54 6.69 -10.40
N SER A 74 5.52 7.44 -11.50
CA SER A 74 6.72 7.64 -12.32
C SER A 74 7.88 8.28 -11.55
N ASP A 75 7.59 9.21 -10.68
CA ASP A 75 8.57 10.08 -10.02
C ASP A 75 8.75 9.74 -8.53
N ILE A 76 7.75 9.11 -7.91
CA ILE A 76 7.68 8.90 -6.46
C ILE A 76 7.16 7.49 -6.16
N ILE A 77 7.79 6.84 -5.21
CA ILE A 77 7.29 5.61 -4.59
C ILE A 77 6.76 5.95 -3.20
N MET A 78 5.49 5.69 -2.96
CA MET A 78 4.90 5.83 -1.63
C MET A 78 4.82 4.46 -0.97
N ILE A 79 5.54 4.30 0.12
CA ILE A 79 5.55 3.09 0.94
C ILE A 79 5.07 3.40 2.34
N TYR A 80 4.70 2.36 3.09
CA TYR A 80 4.36 2.49 4.51
C TYR A 80 5.47 1.92 5.36
N THR A 81 6.04 2.76 6.23
CA THR A 81 7.06 2.35 7.20
C THR A 81 6.52 2.42 8.61
N TRP A 82 6.95 1.47 9.43
CA TRP A 82 6.61 1.46 10.84
C TRP A 82 7.44 2.49 11.59
N LYS A 83 6.78 3.54 12.08
CA LYS A 83 7.43 4.56 12.92
C LYS A 83 6.71 4.62 14.26
N TYR A 84 7.43 4.31 15.34
CA TYR A 84 6.89 4.22 16.70
C TYR A 84 5.74 3.21 16.78
N VAL A 85 4.51 3.67 16.89
CA VAL A 85 3.29 2.84 17.06
C VAL A 85 2.37 2.87 15.84
N ALA A 86 2.77 3.52 14.75
CA ALA A 86 1.92 3.68 13.57
C ALA A 86 2.66 3.40 12.26
N LEU A 87 1.91 2.89 11.28
CA LEU A 87 2.33 2.81 9.89
C LEU A 87 2.13 4.18 9.25
N LEU A 88 3.22 4.86 8.96
CA LEU A 88 3.20 6.16 8.31
C LEU A 88 3.64 6.07 6.85
N PRO A 89 3.03 6.85 5.95
CA PRO A 89 3.47 6.92 4.56
C PRO A 89 4.84 7.59 4.49
N GLU A 90 5.72 7.01 3.69
CA GLU A 90 7.03 7.55 3.34
C GLU A 90 7.09 7.69 1.82
N MET A 91 7.37 8.91 1.35
CA MET A 91 7.52 9.20 -0.07
C MET A 91 9.01 9.20 -0.42
N ILE A 92 9.39 8.40 -1.40
CA ILE A 92 10.75 8.27 -1.89
C ILE A 92 10.77 8.71 -3.35
N GLU A 93 11.53 9.74 -3.66
CA GLU A 93 11.70 10.17 -5.05
C GLU A 93 12.55 9.15 -5.80
N VAL A 94 12.11 8.77 -7.00
CA VAL A 94 12.78 7.74 -7.81
C VAL A 94 14.22 8.12 -8.14
N LYS A 95 14.48 9.41 -8.33
CA LYS A 95 15.84 9.94 -8.57
C LYS A 95 16.82 9.72 -7.41
N ASP A 96 16.32 9.62 -6.17
CA ASP A 96 17.14 9.43 -4.97
C ASP A 96 17.42 7.96 -4.69
N ILE A 97 16.81 7.05 -5.44
CA ILE A 97 16.97 5.61 -5.26
C ILE A 97 18.30 5.16 -5.85
N LYS A 98 19.19 4.70 -4.98
CA LYS A 98 20.50 4.13 -5.37
C LYS A 98 20.39 2.67 -5.82
N SER A 99 19.58 1.90 -5.15
CA SER A 99 19.29 0.52 -5.54
C SER A 99 17.95 0.04 -4.98
N ILE A 100 17.29 -0.83 -5.74
CA ILE A 100 16.08 -1.51 -5.32
C ILE A 100 16.29 -3.01 -5.56
N LYS A 101 15.97 -3.84 -4.56
CA LYS A 101 16.15 -5.29 -4.63
C LYS A 101 15.04 -6.02 -3.91
N ALA A 102 14.48 -7.05 -4.55
CA ALA A 102 13.62 -8.00 -3.88
C ALA A 102 14.45 -8.85 -2.91
N VAL A 103 14.14 -8.80 -1.64
CA VAL A 103 14.80 -9.61 -0.58
C VAL A 103 14.07 -10.92 -0.40
N SER A 104 12.75 -10.89 -0.53
CA SER A 104 11.88 -12.07 -0.49
C SER A 104 10.61 -11.82 -1.31
N LYS A 105 9.77 -12.85 -1.48
CA LYS A 105 8.51 -12.77 -2.22
C LYS A 105 7.62 -11.59 -1.81
N HIS A 106 7.71 -11.14 -0.56
CA HIS A 106 6.84 -10.09 0.01
C HIS A 106 7.63 -8.89 0.55
N LYS A 107 8.95 -8.84 0.34
CA LYS A 107 9.79 -7.79 0.93
C LYS A 107 10.77 -7.25 -0.10
N ILE A 108 10.75 -5.93 -0.26
CA ILE A 108 11.64 -5.18 -1.15
C ILE A 108 12.49 -4.24 -0.30
N LYS A 109 13.78 -4.21 -0.57
CA LYS A 109 14.73 -3.27 0.02
C LYS A 109 14.94 -2.12 -0.95
N ILE A 110 14.72 -0.90 -0.50
CA ILE A 110 14.94 0.32 -1.24
C ILE A 110 16.06 1.09 -0.53
N ALA A 111 17.19 1.24 -1.21
CA ALA A 111 18.30 2.04 -0.73
C ALA A 111 18.25 3.41 -1.39
N HIS A 112 17.97 4.43 -0.58
CA HIS A 112 18.04 5.84 -0.94
C HIS A 112 18.98 6.55 0.05
N LYS A 113 18.63 7.70 0.58
CA LYS A 113 19.36 8.35 1.67
C LYS A 113 19.48 7.45 2.90
N TYR A 114 18.45 6.62 3.13
CA TYR A 114 18.40 5.58 4.16
C TYR A 114 18.05 4.24 3.51
N ILE A 115 17.93 3.19 4.33
CA ILE A 115 17.45 1.88 3.87
C ILE A 115 16.00 1.74 4.34
N SER A 116 15.06 1.68 3.39
CA SER A 116 13.65 1.45 3.65
C SER A 116 13.20 0.10 3.11
N TYR A 117 12.22 -0.50 3.76
CA TYR A 117 11.66 -1.77 3.34
C TYR A 117 10.18 -1.60 2.98
N ALA A 118 9.83 -2.00 1.76
CA ALA A 118 8.46 -2.10 1.31
C ALA A 118 7.97 -3.55 1.43
N TYR A 119 6.73 -3.72 1.86
CA TYR A 119 6.09 -5.02 1.98
C TYR A 119 4.92 -5.08 1.01
N VAL A 120 5.03 -5.94 0.00
CA VAL A 120 4.08 -6.06 -1.11
C VAL A 120 3.54 -7.47 -1.21
N SER A 121 2.39 -7.65 -1.84
CA SER A 121 1.83 -8.98 -2.07
C SER A 121 2.70 -9.83 -3.00
N ASN A 122 3.32 -9.21 -4.01
CA ASN A 122 4.24 -9.86 -4.94
C ASN A 122 5.39 -8.92 -5.31
N SER A 123 6.60 -9.26 -4.88
CA SER A 123 7.79 -8.44 -5.12
C SER A 123 8.24 -8.50 -6.59
N GLU A 124 8.03 -9.61 -7.29
CA GLU A 124 8.38 -9.74 -8.72
C GLU A 124 7.55 -8.80 -9.57
N GLU A 125 6.23 -8.81 -9.37
CA GLU A 125 5.31 -7.90 -10.07
C GLU A 125 5.63 -6.43 -9.79
N PHE A 126 6.02 -6.10 -8.55
CA PHE A 126 6.43 -4.75 -8.21
C PHE A 126 7.70 -4.34 -8.95
N MET A 127 8.71 -5.22 -8.98
CA MET A 127 9.98 -4.96 -9.64
C MET A 127 9.82 -4.80 -11.16
N GLU A 128 9.01 -5.63 -11.78
CA GLU A 128 8.67 -5.55 -13.21
C GLU A 128 8.01 -4.19 -13.55
N ASN A 129 7.00 -3.81 -12.77
CA ASN A 129 6.34 -2.51 -12.98
C ASN A 129 7.27 -1.31 -12.72
N TYR A 130 8.17 -1.42 -11.75
CA TYR A 130 9.18 -0.40 -11.50
C TYR A 130 10.14 -0.24 -12.69
N GLN A 131 10.60 -1.35 -13.28
CA GLN A 131 11.46 -1.33 -14.47
C GLN A 131 10.76 -0.71 -15.67
N LEU A 132 9.51 -1.10 -15.92
CA LEU A 132 8.70 -0.52 -17.02
C LEU A 132 8.50 0.99 -16.86
N LEU A 133 8.32 1.47 -15.63
CA LEU A 133 8.21 2.91 -15.37
C LEU A 133 9.54 3.62 -15.60
N GLN A 134 10.66 3.02 -15.23
CA GLN A 134 11.99 3.60 -15.49
C GLN A 134 12.32 3.67 -16.98
N GLU A 135 11.98 2.64 -17.74
CA GLU A 135 12.17 2.64 -19.19
C GLU A 135 11.34 3.71 -19.86
N SER A 136 10.07 3.83 -19.49
CA SER A 136 9.19 4.87 -20.05
C SER A 136 9.63 6.30 -19.68
N ALA A 137 10.23 6.50 -18.51
CA ALA A 137 10.77 7.79 -18.09
C ALA A 137 12.01 8.19 -18.92
N LYS A 138 12.90 7.23 -19.20
CA LYS A 138 14.09 7.46 -20.03
C LYS A 138 13.75 7.76 -21.48
N GLU A 139 12.73 7.13 -22.03
CA GLU A 139 12.28 7.42 -23.40
C GLU A 139 11.75 8.86 -23.53
N GLN A 140 11.11 9.39 -22.48
CA GLN A 140 10.59 10.77 -22.48
C GLN A 140 11.70 11.82 -22.33
N GLU A 141 12.83 11.48 -21.70
CA GLU A 141 13.96 12.40 -21.52
C GLU A 141 14.83 12.54 -22.78
N ASN A 142 14.73 11.58 -23.70
CA ASN A 142 15.49 11.54 -24.96
C ASN A 142 14.74 12.15 -26.16
N ILE A 143 13.57 12.74 -25.94
CA ILE A 143 12.80 13.47 -26.97
C ILE A 143 12.92 14.97 -26.74
#